data_20e3afe1411b1336612c27f92ec62e92
#
_entry.id   20e3afe1411b1336612c27f92ec62e92
#
_cell.length_a   1.000
_cell.length_b   1.000
_cell.length_c   1.000
_cell.angle_alpha   90.00
_cell.angle_beta   90.00
_cell.angle_gamma   90.00
#
_symmetry.space_group_name_H-M   'P 1'
#
loop_
_entity.id
_entity.type
_entity.pdbx_description
1 polymer ?
#
loop_
_entity_poly.entity_id
_entity_poly.type
_entity_poly.pdbx_seq_one_letter_code
_entity_poly.pdbx_strand_id
1 'polypeptide(L)'
;MSSSPLGVERSVLAVLCDAYDEEVVGQDKNGKDDVRVVMHFHPALAPFKAAILPLSKKEVLSGPAMELYNELSKEFMVDYDETGSIGKRYRRQDEIGTPFCITLDFETVGDENTPADHCVTIRERDTMNQVRIPIDQVKSYLEEKIKF
;
A
#
# COMPACT_ATOMS: atom_id res chain seq x y z
N MET A 1 31.23 -2.52 -19.98
CA MET A 1 30.38 -1.73 -20.89
C MET A 1 29.43 -0.88 -20.09
N SER A 2 29.57 0.42 -20.15
CA SER A 2 28.65 1.32 -19.45
C SER A 2 27.32 1.40 -20.18
N SER A 3 26.20 1.24 -19.46
CA SER A 3 24.91 1.54 -20.03
C SER A 3 24.80 3.03 -20.30
N SER A 4 24.33 3.41 -21.49
CA SER A 4 24.09 4.81 -21.78
C SER A 4 22.91 5.32 -20.94
N PRO A 5 22.89 6.61 -20.52
CA PRO A 5 21.74 7.20 -19.84
C PRO A 5 20.42 7.02 -20.62
N LEU A 6 20.47 7.06 -21.94
CA LEU A 6 19.32 6.83 -22.81
C LEU A 6 18.75 5.42 -22.68
N GLY A 7 19.59 4.40 -22.47
CA GLY A 7 19.15 3.03 -22.24
C GLY A 7 18.40 2.88 -20.93
N VAL A 8 18.88 3.51 -19.86
CA VAL A 8 18.25 3.51 -18.55
C VAL A 8 16.89 4.23 -18.62
N GLU A 9 16.84 5.40 -19.23
CA GLU A 9 15.61 6.18 -19.40
C GLU A 9 14.54 5.43 -20.18
N ARG A 10 14.93 4.76 -21.26
CA ARG A 10 14.01 3.94 -22.06
C ARG A 10 13.49 2.74 -21.28
N SER A 11 14.32 2.10 -20.47
CA SER A 11 13.92 0.99 -19.62
C SER A 11 12.92 1.43 -18.56
N VAL A 12 13.17 2.58 -17.90
CA VAL A 12 12.24 3.16 -16.93
C VAL A 12 10.91 3.50 -17.60
N LEU A 13 10.94 4.14 -18.77
CA LEU A 13 9.73 4.49 -19.50
C LEU A 13 8.94 3.24 -19.91
N ALA A 14 9.61 2.20 -20.38
CA ALA A 14 8.97 0.94 -20.73
C ALA A 14 8.26 0.28 -19.53
N VAL A 15 8.90 0.28 -18.38
CA VAL A 15 8.31 -0.24 -17.13
C VAL A 15 7.08 0.59 -16.74
N LEU A 16 7.17 1.92 -16.81
CA LEU A 16 6.04 2.80 -16.49
C LEU A 16 4.87 2.58 -17.44
N CYS A 17 5.12 2.51 -18.74
CA CYS A 17 4.07 2.30 -19.74
C CYS A 17 3.42 0.93 -19.61
N ASP A 18 4.19 -0.11 -19.34
CA ASP A 18 3.69 -1.47 -19.14
C ASP A 18 2.83 -1.60 -17.88
N ALA A 19 3.23 -0.90 -16.82
CA ALA A 19 2.55 -0.96 -15.54
C ALA A 19 1.27 -0.13 -15.48
N TYR A 20 1.17 0.94 -16.28
CA TYR A 20 0.03 1.86 -16.24
C TYR A 20 -1.25 1.18 -16.69
N ASP A 21 -2.31 1.35 -15.92
CA ASP A 21 -3.64 0.85 -16.25
C ASP A 21 -4.73 1.76 -15.70
N GLU A 22 -5.87 1.77 -16.38
CA GLU A 22 -7.08 2.43 -15.92
C GLU A 22 -8.18 1.38 -15.81
N GLU A 23 -8.68 1.16 -14.61
CA GLU A 23 -9.67 0.12 -14.33
C GLU A 23 -10.98 0.74 -13.87
N VAL A 24 -12.08 0.30 -14.49
CA VAL A 24 -13.44 0.67 -14.03
C VAL A 24 -13.78 -0.19 -12.82
N VAL A 25 -14.01 0.45 -11.67
CA VAL A 25 -14.27 -0.24 -10.39
C VAL A 25 -15.72 -0.06 -9.93
N GLY A 26 -16.55 0.63 -10.71
CA GLY A 26 -17.95 0.85 -10.38
C GLY A 26 -18.50 2.06 -11.10
N GLN A 27 -19.60 2.61 -10.58
CA GLN A 27 -20.19 3.85 -11.08
C GLN A 27 -20.37 4.82 -9.91
N ASP A 28 -20.23 6.11 -10.21
CA ASP A 28 -20.49 7.15 -9.22
C ASP A 28 -22.02 7.40 -9.05
N LYS A 29 -22.36 8.35 -8.17
CA LYS A 29 -23.77 8.70 -7.89
C LYS A 29 -24.52 9.20 -9.11
N ASN A 30 -23.80 9.66 -10.14
CA ASN A 30 -24.37 10.21 -11.38
C ASN A 30 -24.39 9.18 -12.52
N GLY A 31 -24.01 7.95 -12.28
CA GLY A 31 -23.96 6.89 -13.26
C GLY A 31 -22.74 6.91 -14.17
N LYS A 32 -21.74 7.75 -13.86
CA LYS A 32 -20.46 7.75 -14.57
C LYS A 32 -19.55 6.66 -14.04
N ASP A 33 -18.74 6.10 -14.92
CA ASP A 33 -17.75 5.09 -14.54
C ASP A 33 -16.77 5.66 -13.52
N ASP A 34 -16.59 4.93 -12.41
CA ASP A 34 -15.56 5.22 -11.43
C ASP A 34 -14.30 4.48 -11.84
N VAL A 35 -13.31 5.24 -12.29
CA VAL A 35 -12.06 4.70 -12.84
C VAL A 35 -10.95 4.89 -11.82
N ARG A 36 -10.22 3.79 -11.52
CA ARG A 36 -8.96 3.92 -10.78
C ARG A 36 -7.78 3.90 -11.74
N VAL A 37 -6.85 4.81 -11.52
CA VAL A 37 -5.53 4.76 -12.17
C VAL A 37 -4.63 3.94 -11.27
N VAL A 38 -3.97 2.95 -11.83
CA VAL A 38 -3.10 2.05 -11.08
C VAL A 38 -1.83 1.74 -11.87
N MET A 39 -0.71 1.67 -11.16
CA MET A 39 0.57 1.25 -11.70
C MET A 39 0.86 -0.16 -11.23
N HIS A 40 0.68 -1.14 -12.09
CA HIS A 40 0.89 -2.57 -11.80
C HIS A 40 2.36 -2.96 -11.87
N PHE A 41 3.21 -2.30 -11.08
CA PHE A 41 4.62 -2.67 -10.99
C PHE A 41 4.77 -4.06 -10.37
N HIS A 42 5.74 -4.81 -10.85
CA HIS A 42 6.21 -5.95 -10.08
C HIS A 42 6.63 -5.45 -8.68
N PRO A 43 6.23 -6.14 -7.59
CA PRO A 43 6.50 -5.62 -6.24
C PRO A 43 7.97 -5.28 -5.97
N ALA A 44 8.90 -6.03 -6.57
CA ALA A 44 10.34 -5.74 -6.44
C ALA A 44 10.77 -4.45 -7.15
N LEU A 45 10.00 -3.95 -8.13
CA LEU A 45 10.28 -2.73 -8.88
C LEU A 45 9.50 -1.51 -8.38
N ALA A 46 8.51 -1.69 -7.54
CA ALA A 46 7.68 -0.60 -7.04
C ALA A 46 8.51 0.38 -6.21
N PRO A 47 8.29 1.72 -6.36
CA PRO A 47 9.03 2.73 -5.59
C PRO A 47 8.85 2.58 -4.07
N PHE A 48 7.61 2.35 -3.63
CA PHE A 48 7.29 1.99 -2.26
C PHE A 48 6.81 0.54 -2.24
N LYS A 49 7.31 -0.24 -1.30
CA LYS A 49 6.92 -1.65 -1.16
C LYS A 49 5.61 -1.81 -0.41
N ALA A 50 5.36 -0.91 0.52
CA ALA A 50 4.15 -0.89 1.32
C ALA A 50 3.81 0.53 1.74
N ALA A 51 2.57 0.76 2.13
CA ALA A 51 2.13 2.01 2.75
C ALA A 51 1.42 1.70 4.05
N ILE A 52 1.74 2.45 5.09
CA ILE A 52 1.10 2.35 6.40
C ILE A 52 -0.01 3.38 6.47
N LEU A 53 -1.24 2.93 6.61
CA LEU A 53 -2.43 3.76 6.55
C LEU A 53 -3.27 3.58 7.83
N PRO A 54 -2.97 4.31 8.93
CA PRO A 54 -3.84 4.24 10.11
C PRO A 54 -5.21 4.79 9.75
N LEU A 55 -6.27 4.13 10.22
CA LEU A 55 -7.64 4.48 9.87
C LEU A 55 -8.01 5.90 10.33
N SER A 56 -7.43 6.36 11.41
CA SER A 56 -7.68 7.66 12.01
C SER A 56 -6.38 8.31 12.48
N LYS A 57 -6.38 9.64 12.62
CA LYS A 57 -5.26 10.41 13.16
C LYS A 57 -5.12 10.30 14.68
N LYS A 58 -6.03 9.59 15.34
CA LYS A 58 -5.96 9.42 16.80
C LYS A 58 -4.64 8.73 17.19
N GLU A 59 -4.05 9.24 18.25
CA GLU A 59 -2.75 8.77 18.76
C GLU A 59 -2.75 7.26 19.06
N VAL A 60 -3.88 6.71 19.47
CA VAL A 60 -4.04 5.28 19.72
C VAL A 60 -3.75 4.44 18.48
N LEU A 61 -3.97 4.96 17.28
CA LEU A 61 -3.64 4.31 16.01
C LEU A 61 -2.31 4.78 15.44
N SER A 62 -2.01 6.08 15.52
CA SER A 62 -0.78 6.62 14.95
C SER A 62 0.48 6.15 15.68
N GLY A 63 0.42 5.89 16.97
CA GLY A 63 1.53 5.33 17.73
C GLY A 63 2.00 3.98 17.20
N PRO A 64 1.14 2.96 17.24
CA PRO A 64 1.47 1.64 16.66
C PRO A 64 1.80 1.69 15.18
N ALA A 65 1.11 2.54 14.41
CA ALA A 65 1.38 2.69 12.98
C ALA A 65 2.81 3.22 12.74
N MET A 66 3.23 4.19 13.51
CA MET A 66 4.58 4.75 13.40
C MET A 66 5.65 3.74 13.83
N GLU A 67 5.38 2.94 14.84
CA GLU A 67 6.28 1.85 15.24
C GLU A 67 6.46 0.83 14.11
N LEU A 68 5.37 0.43 13.46
CA LEU A 68 5.41 -0.48 12.32
C LEU A 68 6.16 0.17 11.14
N TYR A 69 5.90 1.43 10.87
CA TYR A 69 6.61 2.19 9.84
C TYR A 69 8.12 2.19 10.09
N ASN A 70 8.55 2.49 11.31
CA ASN A 70 9.97 2.52 11.68
C ASN A 70 10.62 1.14 11.55
N GLU A 71 9.91 0.08 11.90
CA GLU A 71 10.41 -1.28 11.77
C GLU A 71 10.57 -1.69 10.32
N LEU A 72 9.54 -1.48 9.50
CA LEU A 72 9.57 -1.86 8.08
C LEU A 72 10.52 -1.00 7.26
N SER A 73 10.65 0.29 7.59
CA SER A 73 11.50 1.21 6.83
C SER A 73 12.99 0.89 6.95
N LYS A 74 13.39 0.03 7.88
CA LYS A 74 14.77 -0.46 7.98
C LYS A 74 15.15 -1.36 6.80
N GLU A 75 14.18 -2.01 6.17
CA GLU A 75 14.42 -2.97 5.10
C GLU A 75 13.71 -2.61 3.79
N PHE A 76 12.63 -1.85 3.85
CA PHE A 76 11.81 -1.52 2.68
C PHE A 76 11.60 -0.02 2.58
N MET A 77 11.37 0.47 1.35
CA MET A 77 10.82 1.80 1.15
C MET A 77 9.32 1.73 1.45
N VAL A 78 8.92 2.41 2.50
CA VAL A 78 7.55 2.39 3.02
C VAL A 78 7.03 3.82 3.09
N ASP A 79 5.79 4.04 2.66
CA ASP A 79 5.11 5.32 2.80
C ASP A 79 4.20 5.31 4.03
N TYR A 80 3.91 6.49 4.56
CA TYR A 80 2.99 6.67 5.69
C TYR A 80 2.01 7.78 5.34
N ASP A 81 0.71 7.50 5.40
CA ASP A 81 -0.32 8.47 5.06
C ASP A 81 -1.52 8.34 5.99
N GLU A 82 -1.86 9.42 6.67
CA GLU A 82 -3.05 9.50 7.53
C GLU A 82 -4.01 10.60 7.08
N THR A 83 -3.80 11.17 5.90
CA THR A 83 -4.52 12.33 5.39
C THR A 83 -5.69 11.94 4.49
N GLY A 84 -6.88 12.44 4.81
CA GLY A 84 -8.08 12.18 4.03
C GLY A 84 -8.75 10.84 4.37
N SER A 85 -9.77 10.47 3.60
CA SER A 85 -10.46 9.20 3.79
C SER A 85 -9.58 8.02 3.36
N ILE A 86 -9.86 6.84 3.93
CA ILE A 86 -9.09 5.63 3.59
C ILE A 86 -9.21 5.29 2.11
N GLY A 87 -10.39 5.49 1.51
CA GLY A 87 -10.58 5.26 0.08
C GLY A 87 -9.69 6.14 -0.79
N LYS A 88 -9.58 7.42 -0.47
CA LYS A 88 -8.69 8.35 -1.17
C LYS A 88 -7.23 7.97 -1.00
N ARG A 89 -6.85 7.49 0.17
CA ARG A 89 -5.47 7.02 0.43
C ARG A 89 -5.14 5.78 -0.38
N TYR A 90 -6.05 4.84 -0.52
CA TYR A 90 -5.88 3.69 -1.40
C TYR A 90 -5.68 4.11 -2.85
N ARG A 91 -6.47 5.08 -3.33
CA ARG A 91 -6.35 5.60 -4.70
C ARG A 91 -4.99 6.24 -4.95
N ARG A 92 -4.48 7.03 -4.00
CA ARG A 92 -3.13 7.62 -4.11
C ARG A 92 -2.05 6.55 -4.21
N GLN A 93 -2.17 5.50 -3.41
CA GLN A 93 -1.19 4.41 -3.43
C GLN A 93 -1.27 3.58 -4.70
N ASP A 94 -2.47 3.38 -5.25
CA ASP A 94 -2.64 2.72 -6.55
C ASP A 94 -1.95 3.51 -7.66
N GLU A 95 -2.09 4.83 -7.68
CA GLU A 95 -1.44 5.72 -8.65
C GLU A 95 0.08 5.71 -8.54
N ILE A 96 0.62 5.62 -7.33
CA ILE A 96 2.06 5.50 -7.08
C ILE A 96 2.56 4.10 -7.46
N GLY A 97 1.68 3.11 -7.41
CA GLY A 97 2.03 1.72 -7.69
C GLY A 97 2.52 0.94 -6.48
N THR A 98 2.15 1.36 -5.27
CA THR A 98 2.47 0.63 -4.04
C THR A 98 1.70 -0.69 -4.01
N PRO A 99 2.39 -1.85 -3.98
CA PRO A 99 1.70 -3.14 -4.11
C PRO A 99 0.87 -3.54 -2.89
N PHE A 100 1.21 -3.06 -1.71
CA PHE A 100 0.55 -3.45 -0.46
C PHE A 100 0.24 -2.22 0.39
N CYS A 101 -1.01 -2.11 0.85
CA CYS A 101 -1.44 -1.09 1.80
C CYS A 101 -1.80 -1.76 3.12
N ILE A 102 -1.19 -1.32 4.21
CA ILE A 102 -1.36 -1.89 5.54
C ILE A 102 -2.19 -0.91 6.36
N THR A 103 -3.39 -1.34 6.75
CA THR A 103 -4.33 -0.52 7.52
C THR A 103 -4.39 -0.99 8.96
N LEU A 104 -4.20 -0.05 9.89
CA LEU A 104 -4.43 -0.26 11.31
C LEU A 104 -5.77 0.36 11.67
N ASP A 105 -6.63 -0.40 12.33
CA ASP A 105 -7.95 0.02 12.77
C ASP A 105 -8.10 -0.08 14.29
N PHE A 106 -9.29 0.26 14.78
CA PHE A 106 -9.54 0.23 16.22
C PHE A 106 -9.54 -1.19 16.81
N GLU A 107 -9.81 -2.21 15.99
CA GLU A 107 -9.71 -3.61 16.42
C GLU A 107 -8.25 -4.02 16.65
N THR A 108 -7.32 -3.44 15.89
CA THR A 108 -5.89 -3.72 16.04
C THR A 108 -5.39 -3.37 17.44
N VAL A 109 -5.82 -2.24 17.97
CA VAL A 109 -5.39 -1.72 19.28
C VAL A 109 -6.34 -2.05 20.41
N GLY A 110 -7.61 -2.36 20.09
CA GLY A 110 -8.63 -2.64 21.08
C GLY A 110 -9.10 -1.41 21.85
N ASP A 111 -10.12 -1.59 22.68
CA ASP A 111 -10.63 -0.57 23.60
C ASP A 111 -11.07 -1.22 24.92
N GLU A 112 -11.74 -0.46 25.81
CA GLU A 112 -12.21 -0.96 27.11
C GLU A 112 -13.19 -2.12 26.99
N ASN A 113 -13.96 -2.18 25.88
CA ASN A 113 -14.98 -3.20 25.65
C ASN A 113 -14.52 -4.32 24.72
N THR A 114 -13.49 -4.07 23.89
CA THR A 114 -13.00 -5.03 22.89
C THR A 114 -11.51 -5.21 23.04
N PRO A 115 -11.02 -6.45 23.24
CA PRO A 115 -9.59 -6.70 23.34
C PRO A 115 -8.90 -6.43 21.99
N ALA A 116 -7.66 -5.98 22.04
CA ALA A 116 -6.84 -5.81 20.86
C ALA A 116 -6.56 -7.15 20.19
N ASP A 117 -6.75 -7.26 18.88
CA ASP A 117 -6.43 -8.48 18.14
C ASP A 117 -5.00 -8.49 17.59
N HIS A 118 -4.30 -7.35 17.64
CA HIS A 118 -2.94 -7.15 17.12
C HIS A 118 -2.78 -7.56 15.66
N CYS A 119 -3.87 -7.48 14.89
CA CYS A 119 -3.88 -7.78 13.47
C CYS A 119 -4.07 -6.52 12.64
N VAL A 120 -3.54 -6.55 11.43
CA VAL A 120 -3.69 -5.46 10.46
C VAL A 120 -4.29 -6.01 9.18
N THR A 121 -4.90 -5.13 8.39
CA THR A 121 -5.45 -5.48 7.09
C THR A 121 -4.45 -5.10 6.01
N ILE A 122 -4.07 -6.05 5.16
CA ILE A 122 -3.21 -5.82 4.00
C ILE A 122 -4.08 -5.91 2.75
N ARG A 123 -4.11 -4.81 1.98
CA ARG A 123 -4.80 -4.74 0.70
C ARG A 123 -3.80 -4.87 -0.43
N GLU A 124 -4.05 -5.81 -1.33
CA GLU A 124 -3.25 -5.97 -2.55
C GLU A 124 -3.74 -4.99 -3.62
N ARG A 125 -2.79 -4.28 -4.24
CA ARG A 125 -3.07 -3.33 -5.32
C ARG A 125 -3.75 -4.00 -6.51
N ASP A 126 -3.23 -5.13 -6.95
CA ASP A 126 -3.63 -5.75 -8.23
C ASP A 126 -5.04 -6.32 -8.17
N THR A 127 -5.39 -6.98 -7.09
CA THR A 127 -6.68 -7.66 -6.93
C THR A 127 -7.68 -6.88 -6.11
N MET A 128 -7.24 -5.87 -5.35
CA MET A 128 -7.99 -5.17 -4.31
C MET A 128 -8.45 -6.09 -3.18
N ASN A 129 -7.96 -7.32 -3.13
CA ASN A 129 -8.25 -8.25 -2.06
C ASN A 129 -7.60 -7.79 -0.75
N GLN A 130 -8.27 -8.06 0.35
CA GLN A 130 -7.81 -7.72 1.69
C GLN A 130 -7.65 -8.98 2.52
N VAL A 131 -6.55 -9.08 3.24
CA VAL A 131 -6.29 -10.15 4.19
C VAL A 131 -5.95 -9.54 5.54
N ARG A 132 -6.37 -10.22 6.60
CA ARG A 132 -6.06 -9.79 7.97
C ARG A 132 -5.04 -10.75 8.57
N ILE A 133 -3.90 -10.20 8.98
CA ILE A 133 -2.80 -10.99 9.54
C ILE A 133 -2.27 -10.32 10.82
N PRO A 134 -1.62 -11.10 11.73
CA PRO A 134 -0.95 -10.51 12.89
C PRO A 134 0.11 -9.49 12.49
N ILE A 135 0.23 -8.42 13.25
CA ILE A 135 1.16 -7.33 12.97
C ILE A 135 2.62 -7.80 12.94
N ASP A 136 2.98 -8.78 13.74
CA ASP A 136 4.34 -9.33 13.78
C ASP A 136 4.66 -10.23 12.57
N GLN A 137 3.66 -10.59 11.77
CA GLN A 137 3.86 -11.37 10.54
C GLN A 137 3.92 -10.51 9.27
N VAL A 138 3.69 -9.20 9.38
CA VAL A 138 3.69 -8.28 8.23
C VAL A 138 5.02 -8.30 7.49
N LYS A 139 6.12 -8.25 8.21
CA LYS A 139 7.47 -8.26 7.63
C LYS A 139 7.72 -9.52 6.79
N SER A 140 7.42 -10.68 7.34
CA SER A 140 7.56 -11.96 6.63
C SER A 140 6.67 -12.05 5.40
N TYR A 141 5.44 -11.55 5.52
CA TYR A 141 4.49 -11.48 4.41
C TYR A 141 5.05 -10.65 3.26
N LEU A 142 5.58 -9.46 3.55
CA LEU A 142 6.17 -8.57 2.55
C LEU A 142 7.43 -9.18 1.93
N GLU A 143 8.31 -9.75 2.73
CA GLU A 143 9.52 -10.42 2.24
C GLU A 143 9.20 -11.50 1.22
N GLU A 144 8.19 -12.31 1.48
CA GLU A 144 7.77 -13.37 0.58
C GLU A 144 7.16 -12.82 -0.71
N LYS A 145 6.34 -11.78 -0.63
CA LYS A 145 5.60 -11.23 -1.77
C LYS A 145 6.42 -10.31 -2.67
N ILE A 146 7.48 -9.72 -2.15
CA ILE A 146 8.31 -8.74 -2.88
C ILE A 146 9.39 -9.41 -3.73
N LYS A 147 9.68 -10.65 -3.51
CA LYS A 147 10.70 -11.39 -4.27
C LYS A 147 10.39 -11.44 -5.77
N PHE A 148 11.45 -11.41 -6.55
CA PHE A 148 11.34 -11.70 -7.98
C PHE A 148 11.02 -13.18 -8.22
#